data_96d45b001231ea9fe4a2171f7a2a4b91
#
_entry.id   96d45b001231ea9fe4a2171f7a2a4b91
#
_cell.length_a   1.000
_cell.length_b   1.000
_cell.length_c   1.000
_cell.angle_alpha   90.00
_cell.angle_beta   90.00
_cell.angle_gamma   90.00
#
_symmetry.space_group_name_H-M   'P 1'
#
loop_
_entity.id
_entity.type
_entity.pdbx_description
1 polymer ?
#
loop_
_entity_poly.entity_id
_entity_poly.type
_entity_poly.pdbx_seq_one_letter_code
_entity_poly.pdbx_strand_id
1 'polypeptide(L)'
;MKKEGYFGNFGGRFVPEALRPPLMELEEAMDSIMPSREYRDALQDLLVNYAGRETPLTFCPHLSEKLGFRLWLKREDLLHTGAHKINNALGQALLAKMMGKTHLIAETGAGQHGVATATAAARLKMDCTIFMGAEDVERQSMNVMRMKLLGATVFPIESGSRTLKDAINEALRYWISHQADTLYCFGTAAGPHPFPTLVRQLQSVIGREARAQMLERAGRLPDVVVACVGGGSNAIGMLHPFVEDEGVRLVGVEAGGTGEPGCYNSAPINLGSPGVLHGHVTMLLQDENGQIQPSHSISAGLDYPGVGPEHAYLAETGRVHYGVICDASALNAFRTLTREEGIIPALESSHAVAWVLDHAEELPQGGDILVNLSGRGDKDLGIVKKYLNL
;
A
#
# COMPACT_ATOMS: atom_id res chain seq x y z
N MET A 1 9.54 -21.24 19.27
CA MET A 1 8.60 -21.51 18.15
C MET A 1 8.12 -20.16 17.66
N LYS A 2 8.22 -19.89 16.32
CA LYS A 2 7.59 -18.69 15.75
C LYS A 2 6.08 -18.83 15.96
N LYS A 3 5.46 -17.83 16.58
CA LYS A 3 4.01 -17.82 16.81
C LYS A 3 3.35 -17.50 15.48
N GLU A 4 2.45 -18.35 15.02
CA GLU A 4 1.78 -18.20 13.73
C GLU A 4 1.04 -16.87 13.65
N GLY A 5 1.17 -16.17 12.51
CA GLY A 5 0.58 -14.85 12.31
C GLY A 5 1.27 -13.70 13.03
N TYR A 6 2.46 -13.93 13.61
CA TYR A 6 3.24 -12.89 14.28
C TYR A 6 4.58 -12.61 13.59
N PHE A 7 4.96 -11.34 13.60
CA PHE A 7 6.26 -10.80 13.25
C PHE A 7 6.86 -10.25 14.55
N GLY A 8 7.72 -11.01 15.22
CA GLY A 8 8.16 -10.67 16.56
C GLY A 8 6.98 -10.52 17.54
N ASN A 9 6.81 -9.32 18.09
CA ASN A 9 5.72 -8.97 19.00
C ASN A 9 4.46 -8.45 18.27
N PHE A 10 4.53 -8.19 16.97
CA PHE A 10 3.46 -7.59 16.16
C PHE A 10 2.67 -8.63 15.37
N GLY A 11 1.43 -8.30 15.00
CA GLY A 11 0.52 -9.19 14.26
C GLY A 11 -0.54 -9.82 15.12
N GLY A 12 -0.86 -11.07 14.81
CA GLY A 12 -1.88 -11.85 15.51
C GLY A 12 -3.28 -11.69 14.94
N ARG A 13 -4.28 -12.19 15.70
CA ARG A 13 -5.70 -12.27 15.27
C ARG A 13 -6.59 -11.81 16.42
N PHE A 14 -6.67 -10.49 16.60
CA PHE A 14 -7.42 -9.83 17.69
C PHE A 14 -8.81 -9.41 17.15
N VAL A 15 -9.66 -10.37 16.94
CA VAL A 15 -10.99 -10.19 16.32
C VAL A 15 -12.08 -10.85 17.16
N PRO A 16 -13.35 -10.42 17.03
CA PRO A 16 -14.49 -11.17 17.55
C PRO A 16 -14.51 -12.61 17.04
N GLU A 17 -15.05 -13.51 17.85
CA GLU A 17 -15.10 -14.95 17.54
C GLU A 17 -15.76 -15.24 16.18
N ALA A 18 -16.77 -14.46 15.80
CA ALA A 18 -17.49 -14.62 14.54
C ALA A 18 -16.62 -14.38 13.28
N LEU A 19 -15.48 -13.68 13.40
CA LEU A 19 -14.52 -13.50 12.30
C LEU A 19 -13.44 -14.60 12.24
N ARG A 20 -13.33 -15.44 13.25
CA ARG A 20 -12.32 -16.52 13.23
C ARG A 20 -12.55 -17.54 12.12
N PRO A 21 -13.77 -18.06 11.89
CA PRO A 21 -14.02 -19.02 10.82
C PRO A 21 -13.60 -18.51 9.43
N PRO A 22 -14.04 -17.34 8.94
CA PRO A 22 -13.64 -16.86 7.63
C PRO A 22 -12.14 -16.53 7.51
N LEU A 23 -11.48 -16.15 8.60
CA LEU A 23 -10.02 -15.95 8.60
C LEU A 23 -9.27 -17.29 8.54
N MET A 24 -9.77 -18.33 9.19
CA MET A 24 -9.19 -19.69 9.10
C MET A 24 -9.43 -20.31 7.72
N GLU A 25 -10.62 -20.13 7.13
CA GLU A 25 -10.91 -20.54 5.74
C GLU A 25 -9.94 -19.85 4.75
N LEU A 26 -9.68 -18.55 4.93
CA LEU A 26 -8.73 -17.81 4.11
C LEU A 26 -7.31 -18.34 4.28
N GLU A 27 -6.89 -18.63 5.51
CA GLU A 27 -5.55 -19.19 5.82
C GLU A 27 -5.36 -20.55 5.16
N GLU A 28 -6.34 -21.45 5.28
CA GLU A 28 -6.34 -22.76 4.61
C GLU A 28 -6.29 -22.62 3.09
N ALA A 29 -7.03 -21.68 2.52
CA ALA A 29 -7.00 -21.40 1.10
C ALA A 29 -5.64 -20.85 0.65
N MET A 30 -4.98 -20.02 1.45
CA MET A 30 -3.61 -19.56 1.18
C MET A 30 -2.63 -20.72 1.14
N ASP A 31 -2.75 -21.68 2.05
CA ASP A 31 -1.82 -22.82 2.16
C ASP A 31 -2.08 -23.90 1.12
N SER A 32 -3.33 -24.07 0.67
CA SER A 32 -3.73 -25.13 -0.26
C SER A 32 -3.88 -24.67 -1.70
N ILE A 33 -4.49 -23.52 -1.96
CA ILE A 33 -4.81 -23.01 -3.30
C ILE A 33 -3.65 -22.21 -3.89
N MET A 34 -3.08 -21.23 -3.16
CA MET A 34 -2.05 -20.36 -3.73
C MET A 34 -0.79 -21.09 -4.21
N PRO A 35 -0.32 -22.19 -3.58
CA PRO A 35 0.80 -22.98 -4.10
C PRO A 35 0.46 -23.84 -5.32
N SER A 36 -0.83 -24.03 -5.64
CA SER A 36 -1.25 -24.85 -6.78
C SER A 36 -0.77 -24.24 -8.11
N ARG A 37 -0.51 -25.11 -9.08
CA ARG A 37 -0.13 -24.68 -10.43
C ARG A 37 -1.25 -23.87 -11.07
N GLU A 38 -2.49 -24.32 -10.89
CA GLU A 38 -3.68 -23.66 -11.46
C GLU A 38 -3.79 -22.20 -11.00
N TYR A 39 -3.66 -21.93 -9.70
CA TYR A 39 -3.69 -20.55 -9.18
C TYR A 39 -2.53 -19.72 -9.70
N ARG A 40 -1.31 -20.26 -9.66
CA ARG A 40 -0.11 -19.53 -10.08
C ARG A 40 -0.13 -19.17 -11.57
N ASP A 41 -0.52 -20.12 -12.41
CA ASP A 41 -0.58 -19.90 -13.86
C ASP A 41 -1.69 -18.88 -14.20
N ALA A 42 -2.87 -18.98 -13.57
CA ALA A 42 -3.97 -18.03 -13.73
C ALA A 42 -3.62 -16.64 -13.21
N LEU A 43 -2.96 -16.53 -12.06
CA LEU A 43 -2.51 -15.25 -11.52
C LEU A 43 -1.44 -14.61 -12.43
N GLN A 44 -0.49 -15.40 -12.92
CA GLN A 44 0.55 -14.95 -13.85
C GLN A 44 -0.07 -14.42 -15.15
N ASP A 45 -1.08 -15.09 -15.70
CA ASP A 45 -1.81 -14.61 -16.89
C ASP A 45 -2.49 -13.27 -16.62
N LEU A 46 -3.18 -13.14 -15.50
CA LEU A 46 -3.82 -11.87 -15.10
C LEU A 46 -2.80 -10.74 -14.89
N LEU A 47 -1.66 -11.03 -14.30
CA LEU A 47 -0.63 -10.03 -14.04
C LEU A 47 0.03 -9.57 -15.35
N VAL A 48 0.37 -10.48 -16.25
CA VAL A 48 1.06 -10.16 -17.51
C VAL A 48 0.10 -9.61 -18.56
N ASN A 49 -0.98 -10.34 -18.87
CA ASN A 49 -1.83 -10.04 -20.01
C ASN A 49 -2.98 -9.08 -19.71
N TYR A 50 -3.25 -8.79 -18.42
CA TYR A 50 -4.31 -7.86 -18.03
C TYR A 50 -3.79 -6.67 -17.20
N ALA A 51 -2.96 -6.90 -16.20
CA ALA A 51 -2.43 -5.80 -15.39
C ALA A 51 -1.24 -5.07 -16.04
N GLY A 52 -0.53 -5.70 -16.98
CA GLY A 52 0.57 -5.09 -17.74
C GLY A 52 1.94 -5.24 -17.09
N ARG A 53 2.16 -6.34 -16.34
CA ARG A 53 3.51 -6.66 -15.82
C ARG A 53 4.39 -7.28 -16.91
N GLU A 54 5.71 -7.19 -16.80
CA GLU A 54 6.48 -6.51 -15.75
C GLU A 54 6.42 -5.00 -15.92
N THR A 55 6.35 -4.27 -14.79
CA THR A 55 6.44 -2.81 -14.86
C THR A 55 7.88 -2.39 -15.15
N PRO A 56 8.09 -1.30 -15.92
CA PRO A 56 9.43 -0.84 -16.23
C PRO A 56 10.21 -0.39 -14.98
N LEU A 57 11.52 -0.58 -15.04
CA LEU A 57 12.49 0.10 -14.20
C LEU A 57 13.02 1.31 -14.98
N THR A 58 12.63 2.53 -14.62
CA THR A 58 13.00 3.76 -15.35
C THR A 58 14.18 4.44 -14.71
N PHE A 59 15.22 4.72 -15.49
CA PHE A 59 16.34 5.58 -15.08
C PHE A 59 15.94 7.05 -15.22
N CYS A 60 16.28 7.88 -14.25
CA CYS A 60 16.01 9.32 -14.20
C CYS A 60 17.28 10.12 -14.51
N PRO A 61 17.58 10.43 -15.77
CA PRO A 61 18.88 11.02 -16.14
C PRO A 61 19.09 12.41 -15.58
N HIS A 62 18.08 13.28 -15.63
CA HIS A 62 18.23 14.68 -15.20
C HIS A 62 18.38 14.81 -13.68
N LEU A 63 17.58 14.04 -12.93
CA LEU A 63 17.72 14.01 -11.48
C LEU A 63 19.03 13.31 -11.06
N SER A 64 19.46 12.26 -11.76
CA SER A 64 20.72 11.59 -11.47
C SER A 64 21.92 12.53 -11.64
N GLU A 65 21.94 13.33 -12.72
CA GLU A 65 22.99 14.33 -12.93
C GLU A 65 23.02 15.38 -11.82
N LYS A 66 21.86 15.87 -11.40
CA LYS A 66 21.74 16.88 -10.34
C LYS A 66 22.13 16.37 -8.95
N LEU A 67 21.80 15.10 -8.66
CA LEU A 67 21.96 14.51 -7.33
C LEU A 67 23.30 13.80 -7.12
N GLY A 68 24.03 13.50 -8.21
CA GLY A 68 25.33 12.82 -8.16
C GLY A 68 25.27 11.30 -7.92
N PHE A 69 24.10 10.69 -8.05
CA PHE A 69 23.89 9.24 -7.98
C PHE A 69 22.87 8.79 -9.03
N ARG A 70 22.76 7.50 -9.31
CA ARG A 70 21.82 6.96 -10.29
C ARG A 70 20.46 6.72 -9.64
N LEU A 71 19.46 7.49 -10.04
CA LEU A 71 18.08 7.35 -9.55
C LEU A 71 17.28 6.46 -10.50
N TRP A 72 16.66 5.43 -9.94
CA TRP A 72 15.81 4.47 -10.63
C TRP A 72 14.40 4.47 -10.04
N LEU A 73 13.39 4.37 -10.90
CA LEU A 73 11.99 4.27 -10.48
C LEU A 73 11.39 2.93 -10.91
N LYS A 74 10.87 2.16 -9.98
CA LYS A 74 10.00 1.02 -10.29
C LYS A 74 8.59 1.53 -10.55
N ARG A 75 8.12 1.40 -11.79
CA ARG A 75 6.98 2.12 -12.35
C ARG A 75 5.64 1.41 -12.12
N GLU A 76 5.21 1.25 -10.87
CA GLU A 76 3.88 0.68 -10.55
C GLU A 76 2.71 1.61 -10.95
N ASP A 77 2.99 2.87 -11.23
CA ASP A 77 2.07 3.86 -11.80
C ASP A 77 1.59 3.51 -13.22
N LEU A 78 2.32 2.67 -13.95
CA LEU A 78 1.98 2.23 -15.31
C LEU A 78 1.09 1.00 -15.36
N LEU A 79 0.79 0.38 -14.23
CA LEU A 79 -0.13 -0.74 -14.17
C LEU A 79 -1.56 -0.34 -14.56
N HIS A 80 -2.33 -1.29 -15.04
CA HIS A 80 -3.78 -1.16 -15.14
C HIS A 80 -4.36 -0.68 -13.81
N THR A 81 -5.27 0.28 -13.84
CA THR A 81 -5.80 1.10 -12.73
C THR A 81 -4.87 2.22 -12.23
N GLY A 82 -3.60 2.23 -12.61
CA GLY A 82 -2.66 3.33 -12.33
C GLY A 82 -1.96 3.25 -10.97
N ALA A 83 -1.93 2.07 -10.33
CA ALA A 83 -1.23 1.86 -9.07
C ALA A 83 -1.02 0.36 -8.78
N HIS A 84 -0.10 0.06 -7.83
CA HIS A 84 0.24 -1.29 -7.35
C HIS A 84 -0.94 -2.10 -6.79
N LYS A 85 -2.05 -1.45 -6.42
CA LYS A 85 -3.20 -2.10 -5.77
C LYS A 85 -3.81 -3.26 -6.58
N ILE A 86 -3.70 -3.19 -7.91
CA ILE A 86 -4.24 -4.22 -8.80
C ILE A 86 -3.57 -5.59 -8.59
N ASN A 87 -2.30 -5.64 -8.22
CA ASN A 87 -1.59 -6.90 -7.95
C ASN A 87 -2.29 -7.71 -6.86
N ASN A 88 -2.54 -7.02 -5.74
CA ASN A 88 -3.21 -7.59 -4.58
C ASN A 88 -4.68 -7.93 -4.87
N ALA A 89 -5.41 -7.02 -5.51
CA ALA A 89 -6.83 -7.20 -5.81
C ALA A 89 -7.08 -8.39 -6.74
N LEU A 90 -6.28 -8.55 -7.80
CA LEU A 90 -6.39 -9.71 -8.70
C LEU A 90 -6.07 -11.02 -7.99
N GLY A 91 -5.02 -11.04 -7.16
CA GLY A 91 -4.65 -12.24 -6.41
C GLY A 91 -5.73 -12.66 -5.41
N GLN A 92 -6.25 -11.72 -4.60
CA GLN A 92 -7.33 -12.03 -3.66
C GLN A 92 -8.64 -12.38 -4.35
N ALA A 93 -9.01 -11.71 -5.44
CA ALA A 93 -10.21 -12.01 -6.19
C ALA A 93 -10.15 -13.40 -6.86
N LEU A 94 -8.97 -13.78 -7.40
CA LEU A 94 -8.77 -15.12 -7.95
C LEU A 94 -8.86 -16.18 -6.86
N LEU A 95 -8.23 -15.94 -5.70
CA LEU A 95 -8.31 -16.83 -4.54
C LEU A 95 -9.77 -17.00 -4.10
N ALA A 96 -10.52 -15.90 -3.94
CA ALA A 96 -11.93 -15.92 -3.60
C ALA A 96 -12.75 -16.77 -4.58
N LYS A 97 -12.54 -16.59 -5.87
CA LYS A 97 -13.22 -17.36 -6.91
C LYS A 97 -12.92 -18.86 -6.81
N MET A 98 -11.67 -19.23 -6.54
CA MET A 98 -11.27 -20.63 -6.37
C MET A 98 -11.76 -21.23 -5.04
N MET A 99 -12.03 -20.40 -4.03
CA MET A 99 -12.75 -20.77 -2.81
C MET A 99 -14.27 -20.93 -3.02
N GLY A 100 -14.79 -20.64 -4.22
CA GLY A 100 -16.23 -20.68 -4.50
C GLY A 100 -17.00 -19.44 -4.04
N LYS A 101 -16.33 -18.36 -3.62
CA LYS A 101 -16.98 -17.10 -3.27
C LYS A 101 -17.46 -16.39 -4.56
N THR A 102 -18.58 -15.70 -4.45
CA THR A 102 -19.23 -14.98 -5.56
C THR A 102 -19.22 -13.46 -5.39
N HIS A 103 -18.92 -13.00 -4.18
CA HIS A 103 -18.95 -11.58 -3.82
C HIS A 103 -17.62 -11.14 -3.18
N LEU A 104 -17.13 -9.98 -3.61
CA LEU A 104 -16.00 -9.31 -2.98
C LEU A 104 -16.47 -8.06 -2.24
N ILE A 105 -15.95 -7.86 -1.05
CA ILE A 105 -16.06 -6.58 -0.36
C ILE A 105 -14.67 -5.99 -0.16
N ALA A 106 -14.59 -4.66 -0.14
CA ALA A 106 -13.35 -3.95 0.19
C ALA A 106 -13.65 -2.61 0.85
N GLU A 107 -12.68 -2.13 1.60
CA GLU A 107 -12.60 -0.75 2.08
C GLU A 107 -11.79 0.12 1.12
N THR A 108 -12.01 1.42 1.16
CA THR A 108 -11.13 2.37 0.46
C THR A 108 -11.21 3.78 1.05
N GLY A 109 -10.08 4.50 1.09
CA GLY A 109 -10.00 5.93 1.39
C GLY A 109 -9.77 6.72 0.10
N ALA A 110 -8.54 6.72 -0.44
CA ALA A 110 -8.19 7.38 -1.70
C ALA A 110 -8.91 6.83 -2.95
N GLY A 111 -9.68 5.76 -2.82
CA GLY A 111 -10.41 5.14 -3.92
C GLY A 111 -9.61 4.15 -4.76
N GLN A 112 -8.29 4.13 -4.69
CA GLN A 112 -7.44 3.28 -5.56
C GLN A 112 -7.63 1.79 -5.29
N HIS A 113 -7.76 1.39 -4.02
CA HIS A 113 -8.04 0.00 -3.68
C HIS A 113 -9.44 -0.41 -4.13
N GLY A 114 -10.44 0.46 -3.91
CA GLY A 114 -11.80 0.24 -4.38
C GLY A 114 -11.88 0.05 -5.89
N VAL A 115 -11.21 0.91 -6.67
CA VAL A 115 -11.12 0.78 -8.13
C VAL A 115 -10.44 -0.54 -8.53
N ALA A 116 -9.33 -0.91 -7.88
CA ALA A 116 -8.62 -2.15 -8.17
C ALA A 116 -9.50 -3.39 -7.86
N THR A 117 -10.21 -3.39 -6.72
CA THR A 117 -11.10 -4.49 -6.34
C THR A 117 -12.31 -4.59 -7.26
N ALA A 118 -12.96 -3.46 -7.59
CA ALA A 118 -14.05 -3.42 -8.57
C ALA A 118 -13.60 -3.92 -9.96
N THR A 119 -12.37 -3.56 -10.37
CA THR A 119 -11.77 -4.04 -11.64
C THR A 119 -11.55 -5.55 -11.61
N ALA A 120 -11.00 -6.09 -10.53
CA ALA A 120 -10.77 -7.53 -10.38
C ALA A 120 -12.09 -8.30 -10.32
N ALA A 121 -13.09 -7.80 -9.60
CA ALA A 121 -14.44 -8.37 -9.54
C ALA A 121 -15.10 -8.42 -10.92
N ALA A 122 -15.11 -7.31 -11.65
CA ALA A 122 -15.64 -7.25 -13.02
C ALA A 122 -14.93 -8.24 -13.94
N ARG A 123 -13.58 -8.31 -13.90
CA ARG A 123 -12.77 -9.24 -14.70
C ARG A 123 -13.10 -10.70 -14.43
N LEU A 124 -13.37 -11.04 -13.18
CA LEU A 124 -13.66 -12.41 -12.74
C LEU A 124 -15.14 -12.73 -12.63
N LYS A 125 -16.03 -11.78 -13.00
CA LYS A 125 -17.50 -11.89 -12.93
C LYS A 125 -18.00 -12.21 -11.54
N MET A 126 -17.58 -11.40 -10.56
CA MET A 126 -18.00 -11.44 -9.17
C MET A 126 -18.75 -10.16 -8.81
N ASP A 127 -19.69 -10.24 -7.89
CA ASP A 127 -20.31 -9.06 -7.29
C ASP A 127 -19.30 -8.29 -6.44
N CYS A 128 -19.48 -6.98 -6.28
CA CYS A 128 -18.54 -6.15 -5.54
C CYS A 128 -19.24 -5.05 -4.75
N THR A 129 -18.92 -4.95 -3.46
CA THR A 129 -19.34 -3.84 -2.60
C THR A 129 -18.11 -3.15 -1.98
N ILE A 130 -18.05 -1.83 -2.14
CA ILE A 130 -16.93 -1.01 -1.64
C ILE A 130 -17.44 -0.11 -0.52
N PHE A 131 -16.86 -0.25 0.68
CA PHE A 131 -17.10 0.62 1.82
C PHE A 131 -16.13 1.80 1.76
N MET A 132 -16.67 3.01 1.84
CA MET A 132 -15.87 4.23 1.72
C MET A 132 -16.44 5.30 2.66
N GLY A 133 -15.58 5.99 3.42
CA GLY A 133 -16.03 7.08 4.26
C GLY A 133 -16.74 8.17 3.44
N ALA A 134 -17.83 8.74 3.96
CA ALA A 134 -18.63 9.73 3.24
C ALA A 134 -17.80 10.97 2.84
N GLU A 135 -16.84 11.37 3.68
CA GLU A 135 -15.92 12.45 3.38
C GLU A 135 -14.97 12.11 2.22
N ASP A 136 -14.49 10.86 2.19
CA ASP A 136 -13.66 10.35 1.10
C ASP A 136 -14.44 10.19 -0.21
N VAL A 137 -15.74 9.81 -0.15
CA VAL A 137 -16.63 9.73 -1.32
C VAL A 137 -16.73 11.09 -2.04
N GLU A 138 -16.87 12.18 -1.28
CA GLU A 138 -16.93 13.54 -1.84
C GLU A 138 -15.58 13.95 -2.45
N ARG A 139 -14.48 13.72 -1.71
CA ARG A 139 -13.12 14.09 -2.14
C ARG A 139 -12.67 13.32 -3.39
N GLN A 140 -13.10 12.08 -3.55
CA GLN A 140 -12.63 11.13 -4.57
C GLN A 140 -13.71 10.73 -5.57
N SER A 141 -14.58 11.67 -5.93
CA SER A 141 -15.77 11.44 -6.79
C SER A 141 -15.45 10.74 -8.13
N MET A 142 -14.29 11.01 -8.74
CA MET A 142 -13.86 10.35 -9.98
C MET A 142 -13.58 8.86 -9.78
N ASN A 143 -12.98 8.46 -8.64
CA ASN A 143 -12.79 7.06 -8.33
C ASN A 143 -14.11 6.36 -7.98
N VAL A 144 -15.03 7.06 -7.31
CA VAL A 144 -16.40 6.57 -7.06
C VAL A 144 -17.12 6.30 -8.38
N MET A 145 -17.02 7.21 -9.35
CA MET A 145 -17.58 7.00 -10.69
C MET A 145 -16.97 5.76 -11.37
N ARG A 146 -15.64 5.60 -11.32
CA ARG A 146 -14.95 4.41 -11.89
C ARG A 146 -15.46 3.10 -11.26
N MET A 147 -15.58 3.04 -9.92
CA MET A 147 -16.10 1.87 -9.22
C MET A 147 -17.53 1.52 -9.67
N LYS A 148 -18.42 2.52 -9.77
CA LYS A 148 -19.79 2.33 -10.26
C LYS A 148 -19.85 1.87 -11.71
N LEU A 149 -19.01 2.41 -12.59
CA LEU A 149 -18.92 1.98 -14.00
C LEU A 149 -18.42 0.53 -14.13
N LEU A 150 -17.59 0.07 -13.20
CA LEU A 150 -17.13 -1.31 -13.11
C LEU A 150 -18.18 -2.27 -12.51
N GLY A 151 -19.36 -1.76 -12.14
CA GLY A 151 -20.46 -2.55 -11.58
C GLY A 151 -20.45 -2.70 -10.06
N ALA A 152 -19.50 -2.05 -9.36
CA ALA A 152 -19.46 -2.13 -7.90
C ALA A 152 -20.50 -1.20 -7.23
N THR A 153 -21.08 -1.68 -6.13
CA THR A 153 -21.87 -0.85 -5.21
C THR A 153 -20.92 -0.12 -4.27
N VAL A 154 -20.99 1.21 -4.24
CA VAL A 154 -20.22 2.02 -3.27
C VAL A 154 -21.14 2.39 -2.10
N PHE A 155 -20.76 1.97 -0.90
CA PHE A 155 -21.52 2.20 0.33
C PHE A 155 -20.81 3.28 1.17
N PRO A 156 -21.40 4.50 1.27
CA PRO A 156 -20.82 5.59 2.07
C PRO A 156 -21.00 5.33 3.56
N ILE A 157 -19.94 5.55 4.36
CA ILE A 157 -19.96 5.41 5.82
C ILE A 157 -20.09 6.77 6.47
N GLU A 158 -21.21 7.00 7.14
CA GLU A 158 -21.55 8.28 7.80
C GLU A 158 -21.11 8.34 9.27
N SER A 159 -20.69 7.20 9.86
CA SER A 159 -20.30 7.13 11.26
C SER A 159 -18.82 7.43 11.49
N GLY A 160 -18.47 7.82 12.70
CA GLY A 160 -17.10 8.07 13.13
C GLY A 160 -16.45 9.28 12.45
N SER A 161 -15.20 9.15 12.05
CA SER A 161 -14.45 10.16 11.29
C SER A 161 -14.86 10.24 9.81
N ARG A 162 -15.72 9.31 9.34
CA ARG A 162 -16.19 9.23 7.96
C ARG A 162 -15.06 9.04 6.94
N THR A 163 -13.99 8.35 7.37
CA THR A 163 -12.76 8.09 6.59
C THR A 163 -12.44 6.59 6.53
N LEU A 164 -11.27 6.24 5.98
CA LEU A 164 -10.79 4.86 5.79
C LEU A 164 -10.91 3.99 7.04
N LYS A 165 -10.60 4.51 8.24
CA LYS A 165 -10.70 3.73 9.50
C LYS A 165 -12.10 3.17 9.71
N ASP A 166 -13.12 3.99 9.50
CA ASP A 166 -14.52 3.57 9.69
C ASP A 166 -15.03 2.68 8.57
N ALA A 167 -14.51 2.87 7.35
CA ALA A 167 -14.76 1.95 6.23
C ALA A 167 -14.24 0.54 6.50
N ILE A 168 -13.04 0.39 7.10
CA ILE A 168 -12.49 -0.90 7.53
C ILE A 168 -13.40 -1.56 8.58
N ASN A 169 -13.81 -0.79 9.58
CA ASN A 169 -14.69 -1.29 10.64
C ASN A 169 -16.02 -1.80 10.09
N GLU A 170 -16.61 -1.11 9.11
CA GLU A 170 -17.88 -1.53 8.50
C GLU A 170 -17.71 -2.75 7.60
N ALA A 171 -16.64 -2.81 6.81
CA ALA A 171 -16.33 -3.98 6.00
C ALA A 171 -16.18 -5.26 6.87
N LEU A 172 -15.50 -5.17 8.01
CA LEU A 172 -15.39 -6.27 8.97
C LEU A 172 -16.75 -6.67 9.53
N ARG A 173 -17.61 -5.71 9.90
CA ARG A 173 -18.98 -5.98 10.39
C ARG A 173 -19.85 -6.66 9.33
N TYR A 174 -19.79 -6.15 8.11
CA TYR A 174 -20.53 -6.75 6.99
C TYR A 174 -20.07 -8.19 6.73
N TRP A 175 -18.76 -8.44 6.74
CA TRP A 175 -18.21 -9.76 6.48
C TRP A 175 -18.69 -10.82 7.47
N ILE A 176 -18.88 -10.47 8.76
CA ILE A 176 -19.44 -11.39 9.78
C ILE A 176 -20.76 -12.03 9.31
N SER A 177 -21.63 -11.23 8.69
CA SER A 177 -22.97 -11.67 8.27
C SER A 177 -23.01 -12.33 6.89
N HIS A 178 -21.96 -12.18 6.07
CA HIS A 178 -21.93 -12.58 4.66
C HIS A 178 -20.74 -13.50 4.31
N GLN A 179 -20.13 -14.12 5.31
CA GLN A 179 -18.92 -14.93 5.12
C GLN A 179 -19.10 -16.16 4.22
N ALA A 180 -20.34 -16.64 4.03
CA ALA A 180 -20.59 -17.85 3.25
C ALA A 180 -20.23 -17.69 1.76
N ASP A 181 -20.57 -16.58 1.16
CA ASP A 181 -20.40 -16.29 -0.26
C ASP A 181 -19.43 -15.11 -0.56
N THR A 182 -18.97 -14.43 0.49
CA THR A 182 -18.22 -13.17 0.40
C THR A 182 -16.80 -13.34 0.92
N LEU A 183 -15.80 -12.81 0.17
CA LEU A 183 -14.45 -12.59 0.67
C LEU A 183 -14.19 -11.09 0.88
N TYR A 184 -13.58 -10.76 2.01
CA TYR A 184 -13.04 -9.43 2.23
C TYR A 184 -11.67 -9.28 1.56
N CYS A 185 -11.61 -8.50 0.48
CA CYS A 185 -10.40 -8.16 -0.23
C CYS A 185 -9.69 -7.02 0.48
N PHE A 186 -8.74 -7.32 1.37
CA PHE A 186 -8.06 -6.34 2.21
C PHE A 186 -7.03 -5.52 1.42
N GLY A 187 -7.07 -4.18 1.57
CA GLY A 187 -6.33 -3.26 0.70
C GLY A 187 -4.90 -2.97 1.10
N THR A 188 -4.47 -3.38 2.28
CA THR A 188 -3.14 -3.06 2.81
C THR A 188 -2.51 -4.23 3.56
N ALA A 189 -1.21 -4.14 3.88
CA ALA A 189 -0.46 -5.17 4.59
C ALA A 189 -0.68 -5.10 6.12
N ALA A 190 -1.89 -4.74 6.55
CA ALA A 190 -2.36 -4.64 7.92
C ALA A 190 -3.52 -5.61 8.16
N GLY A 191 -4.20 -5.49 9.29
CA GLY A 191 -5.34 -6.34 9.63
C GLY A 191 -4.96 -7.65 10.33
N PRO A 192 -5.95 -8.47 10.70
CA PRO A 192 -5.72 -9.72 11.39
C PRO A 192 -5.02 -10.72 10.47
N HIS A 193 -4.20 -11.60 11.04
CA HIS A 193 -3.68 -12.74 10.30
C HIS A 193 -4.85 -13.53 9.64
N PRO A 194 -4.75 -13.92 8.32
CA PRO A 194 -3.54 -13.98 7.51
C PRO A 194 -3.30 -12.79 6.56
N PHE A 195 -4.10 -11.71 6.61
CA PHE A 195 -4.02 -10.61 5.64
C PHE A 195 -2.63 -10.00 5.47
N PRO A 196 -1.83 -9.70 6.53
CA PRO A 196 -0.50 -9.13 6.31
C PRO A 196 0.40 -10.00 5.44
N THR A 197 0.38 -11.32 5.68
CA THR A 197 1.16 -12.29 4.90
C THR A 197 0.63 -12.43 3.47
N LEU A 198 -0.69 -12.51 3.29
CA LEU A 198 -1.34 -12.60 1.98
C LEU A 198 -0.98 -11.40 1.11
N VAL A 199 -1.16 -10.19 1.63
CA VAL A 199 -0.88 -8.96 0.89
C VAL A 199 0.61 -8.85 0.56
N ARG A 200 1.51 -9.16 1.50
CA ARG A 200 2.94 -9.22 1.22
C ARG A 200 3.27 -10.19 0.07
N GLN A 201 2.75 -11.42 0.10
CA GLN A 201 3.01 -12.42 -0.94
C GLN A 201 2.60 -11.92 -2.32
N LEU A 202 1.40 -11.32 -2.42
CA LEU A 202 0.85 -10.81 -3.68
C LEU A 202 1.58 -9.56 -4.17
N GLN A 203 2.02 -8.68 -3.27
CA GLN A 203 2.75 -7.46 -3.63
C GLN A 203 4.24 -7.68 -3.85
N SER A 204 4.83 -8.78 -3.37
CA SER A 204 6.28 -9.04 -3.52
C SER A 204 6.73 -9.21 -4.97
N VAL A 205 5.81 -9.33 -5.92
CA VAL A 205 6.11 -9.26 -7.36
C VAL A 205 6.85 -7.96 -7.72
N ILE A 206 6.55 -6.84 -7.04
CA ILE A 206 7.19 -5.54 -7.24
C ILE A 206 8.70 -5.63 -7.02
N GLY A 207 9.12 -6.06 -5.84
CA GLY A 207 10.53 -6.14 -5.48
C GLY A 207 11.26 -7.27 -6.16
N ARG A 208 10.61 -8.42 -6.45
CA ARG A 208 11.22 -9.51 -7.22
C ARG A 208 11.61 -9.04 -8.62
N GLU A 209 10.70 -8.37 -9.32
CA GLU A 209 10.99 -7.80 -10.65
C GLU A 209 12.06 -6.71 -10.55
N ALA A 210 11.92 -5.77 -9.61
CA ALA A 210 12.88 -4.69 -9.43
C ALA A 210 14.30 -5.22 -9.17
N ARG A 211 14.43 -6.26 -8.35
CA ARG A 211 15.71 -6.92 -8.06
C ARG A 211 16.34 -7.52 -9.31
N ALA A 212 15.55 -8.27 -10.11
CA ALA A 212 16.02 -8.85 -11.37
C ALA A 212 16.42 -7.77 -12.39
N GLN A 213 15.59 -6.74 -12.53
CA GLN A 213 15.83 -5.62 -13.45
C GLN A 213 17.05 -4.78 -13.05
N MET A 214 17.32 -4.58 -11.74
CA MET A 214 18.55 -3.93 -11.30
C MET A 214 19.80 -4.74 -11.65
N LEU A 215 19.78 -6.04 -11.43
CA LEU A 215 20.90 -6.91 -11.82
C LEU A 215 21.13 -6.91 -13.34
N GLU A 216 20.06 -6.90 -14.14
CA GLU A 216 20.16 -6.85 -15.61
C GLU A 216 20.67 -5.48 -16.11
N ARG A 217 20.12 -4.37 -15.58
CA ARG A 217 20.35 -3.03 -16.13
C ARG A 217 21.50 -2.25 -15.47
N ALA A 218 21.73 -2.44 -14.18
CA ALA A 218 22.80 -1.80 -13.42
C ALA A 218 23.97 -2.74 -13.14
N GLY A 219 23.82 -4.06 -13.39
CA GLY A 219 24.82 -5.09 -13.12
C GLY A 219 25.00 -5.42 -11.65
N ARG A 220 24.19 -4.82 -10.75
CA ARG A 220 24.27 -5.01 -9.30
C ARG A 220 22.94 -4.68 -8.62
N LEU A 221 22.79 -5.05 -7.35
CA LEU A 221 21.69 -4.60 -6.51
C LEU A 221 21.83 -3.10 -6.20
N PRO A 222 20.72 -2.40 -5.91
CA PRO A 222 20.77 -1.00 -5.51
C PRO A 222 21.43 -0.85 -4.13
N ASP A 223 22.05 0.31 -3.90
CA ASP A 223 22.59 0.65 -2.58
C ASP A 223 21.46 0.99 -1.60
N VAL A 224 20.40 1.62 -2.10
CA VAL A 224 19.24 2.03 -1.29
C VAL A 224 17.94 1.73 -2.02
N VAL A 225 16.96 1.18 -1.32
CA VAL A 225 15.58 0.99 -1.81
C VAL A 225 14.64 1.81 -0.95
N VAL A 226 13.79 2.64 -1.58
CA VAL A 226 12.89 3.57 -0.90
C VAL A 226 11.45 3.34 -1.34
N ALA A 227 10.51 3.31 -0.38
CA ALA A 227 9.08 3.23 -0.65
C ALA A 227 8.26 3.99 0.40
N CYS A 228 7.16 4.63 -0.02
CA CYS A 228 6.25 5.31 0.91
C CYS A 228 5.42 4.31 1.72
N VAL A 229 5.08 4.67 2.96
CA VAL A 229 4.38 3.80 3.91
C VAL A 229 3.17 4.53 4.49
N GLY A 230 1.97 4.03 4.17
CA GLY A 230 0.75 4.23 4.92
C GLY A 230 0.46 2.92 5.67
N GLY A 231 -0.56 2.14 5.28
CA GLY A 231 -0.68 0.76 5.78
C GLY A 231 0.42 -0.19 5.28
N GLY A 232 1.20 0.20 4.25
CA GLY A 232 2.49 -0.38 3.89
C GLY A 232 2.48 -1.44 2.79
N SER A 233 1.38 -1.64 2.03
CA SER A 233 1.31 -2.73 1.03
C SER A 233 2.33 -2.58 -0.12
N ASN A 234 2.51 -1.38 -0.67
CA ASN A 234 3.51 -1.15 -1.71
C ASN A 234 4.93 -1.32 -1.17
N ALA A 235 5.18 -0.80 0.03
CA ALA A 235 6.49 -0.83 0.64
C ALA A 235 6.91 -2.26 1.00
N ILE A 236 6.06 -3.06 1.64
CA ILE A 236 6.40 -4.45 1.95
C ILE A 236 6.61 -5.26 0.67
N GLY A 237 5.81 -4.99 -0.37
CA GLY A 237 5.96 -5.63 -1.68
C GLY A 237 7.31 -5.33 -2.34
N MET A 238 7.78 -4.10 -2.18
CA MET A 238 9.06 -3.64 -2.71
C MET A 238 10.24 -4.09 -1.85
N LEU A 239 10.15 -3.91 -0.53
CA LEU A 239 11.27 -4.09 0.39
C LEU A 239 11.52 -5.56 0.76
N HIS A 240 10.46 -6.37 0.91
CA HIS A 240 10.58 -7.75 1.39
C HIS A 240 11.56 -8.62 0.57
N PRO A 241 11.59 -8.59 -0.79
CA PRO A 241 12.56 -9.34 -1.57
C PRO A 241 14.03 -8.93 -1.40
N PHE A 242 14.29 -7.81 -0.72
CA PHE A 242 15.64 -7.32 -0.38
C PHE A 242 16.00 -7.47 1.10
N VAL A 243 15.10 -8.03 1.93
CA VAL A 243 15.34 -8.12 3.39
C VAL A 243 16.61 -8.91 3.73
N GLU A 244 16.89 -9.98 2.98
CA GLU A 244 18.07 -10.82 3.18
C GLU A 244 19.36 -10.22 2.55
N ASP A 245 19.25 -9.17 1.73
CA ASP A 245 20.39 -8.51 1.10
C ASP A 245 20.97 -7.43 2.05
N GLU A 246 21.82 -7.83 3.01
CA GLU A 246 22.36 -6.94 4.06
C GLU A 246 23.09 -5.70 3.52
N GLY A 247 23.68 -5.80 2.32
CA GLY A 247 24.34 -4.69 1.64
C GLY A 247 23.38 -3.64 1.05
N VAL A 248 22.06 -3.88 1.07
CA VAL A 248 21.04 -2.96 0.57
C VAL A 248 20.38 -2.23 1.74
N ARG A 249 20.51 -0.91 1.79
CA ARG A 249 19.78 -0.07 2.76
C ARG A 249 18.31 0.00 2.37
N LEU A 250 17.40 -0.33 3.30
CA LEU A 250 15.96 -0.29 3.09
C LEU A 250 15.32 0.87 3.83
N VAL A 251 14.49 1.65 3.14
CA VAL A 251 13.87 2.85 3.69
C VAL A 251 12.37 2.85 3.42
N GLY A 252 11.59 2.94 4.50
CA GLY A 252 10.16 3.27 4.47
C GLY A 252 9.97 4.76 4.75
N VAL A 253 9.02 5.41 4.09
CA VAL A 253 8.78 6.85 4.25
C VAL A 253 7.34 7.09 4.67
N GLU A 254 7.16 7.56 5.90
CA GLU A 254 5.86 7.92 6.49
C GLU A 254 5.51 9.39 6.23
N ALA A 255 4.21 9.72 6.28
CA ALA A 255 3.73 11.08 6.08
C ALA A 255 3.69 11.87 7.40
N GLY A 256 4.45 12.95 7.46
CA GLY A 256 4.57 13.84 8.62
C GLY A 256 3.49 14.94 8.70
N GLY A 257 2.49 14.91 7.81
CA GLY A 257 1.45 15.96 7.75
C GLY A 257 2.06 17.32 7.41
N THR A 258 1.55 18.39 8.04
CA THR A 258 2.07 19.75 7.81
C THR A 258 3.52 19.94 8.29
N GLY A 259 4.02 19.07 9.17
CA GLY A 259 5.33 19.18 9.80
C GLY A 259 5.40 20.20 10.96
N GLU A 260 4.29 20.82 11.30
CA GLU A 260 4.22 21.76 12.42
C GLU A 260 4.02 21.02 13.76
N PRO A 261 4.65 21.49 14.85
CA PRO A 261 4.47 20.88 16.16
C PRO A 261 3.00 20.85 16.61
N GLY A 262 2.53 19.69 17.06
CA GLY A 262 1.16 19.48 17.53
C GLY A 262 0.12 19.26 16.42
N CYS A 263 0.50 19.28 15.16
CA CYS A 263 -0.37 18.91 14.04
C CYS A 263 -0.45 17.40 13.84
N TYR A 264 -1.57 16.95 13.29
CA TYR A 264 -1.77 15.54 12.96
C TYR A 264 -0.81 15.10 11.85
N ASN A 265 -0.39 13.84 11.93
CA ASN A 265 0.50 13.17 10.98
C ASN A 265 0.01 11.74 10.72
N SER A 266 0.69 11.00 9.88
CA SER A 266 0.45 9.57 9.60
C SER A 266 1.79 8.81 9.65
N ALA A 267 2.52 8.98 10.76
CA ALA A 267 3.84 8.39 11.01
C ALA A 267 3.84 7.50 12.27
N PRO A 268 3.04 6.42 12.30
CA PRO A 268 2.88 5.60 13.50
C PRO A 268 4.16 4.89 13.94
N ILE A 269 5.10 4.56 13.05
CA ILE A 269 6.37 3.93 13.44
C ILE A 269 7.25 4.93 14.19
N ASN A 270 7.34 6.17 13.70
CA ASN A 270 8.20 7.19 14.29
C ASN A 270 7.57 7.89 15.49
N LEU A 271 6.24 8.09 15.51
CA LEU A 271 5.56 8.98 16.45
C LEU A 271 4.43 8.27 17.24
N GLY A 272 4.18 7.01 16.97
CA GLY A 272 3.16 6.21 17.63
C GLY A 272 3.71 5.32 18.75
N SER A 273 2.85 4.43 19.22
CA SER A 273 3.17 3.42 20.24
C SER A 273 2.50 2.08 19.93
N PRO A 274 2.96 0.96 20.50
CA PRO A 274 2.35 -0.34 20.27
C PRO A 274 0.91 -0.41 20.78
N GLY A 275 0.01 -1.00 19.99
CA GLY A 275 -1.38 -1.22 20.38
C GLY A 275 -2.12 -2.10 19.39
N VAL A 276 -3.43 -2.30 19.57
CA VAL A 276 -4.27 -3.12 18.71
C VAL A 276 -5.15 -2.23 17.84
N LEU A 277 -5.05 -2.40 16.54
CA LEU A 277 -5.91 -1.72 15.57
C LEU A 277 -6.36 -2.72 14.49
N HIS A 278 -7.64 -2.70 14.12
CA HIS A 278 -8.19 -3.55 13.05
C HIS A 278 -7.77 -5.03 13.14
N GLY A 279 -7.72 -5.57 14.36
CA GLY A 279 -7.49 -6.99 14.62
C GLY A 279 -6.03 -7.45 14.66
N HIS A 280 -5.06 -6.57 14.76
CA HIS A 280 -3.65 -6.94 14.91
C HIS A 280 -2.90 -5.98 15.85
N VAL A 281 -1.83 -6.47 16.48
CA VAL A 281 -0.88 -5.63 17.23
C VAL A 281 0.06 -4.95 16.25
N THR A 282 0.21 -3.64 16.37
CA THR A 282 1.11 -2.83 15.52
C THR A 282 1.53 -1.54 16.22
N MET A 283 2.33 -0.71 15.55
CA MET A 283 2.54 0.68 15.93
C MET A 283 1.35 1.52 15.44
N LEU A 284 0.80 2.37 16.31
CA LEU A 284 -0.34 3.22 15.96
C LEU A 284 -0.30 4.56 16.70
N LEU A 285 -0.96 5.56 16.10
CA LEU A 285 -1.13 6.88 16.70
C LEU A 285 -2.26 6.81 17.72
N GLN A 286 -1.91 6.89 19.00
CA GLN A 286 -2.85 6.86 20.12
C GLN A 286 -2.37 7.78 21.25
N ASP A 287 -3.31 8.19 22.08
CA ASP A 287 -3.02 8.96 23.28
C ASP A 287 -2.60 8.03 24.46
N GLU A 288 -2.31 8.63 25.61
CA GLU A 288 -1.95 7.95 26.84
C GLU A 288 -3.02 6.99 27.39
N ASN A 289 -4.27 7.16 26.97
CA ASN A 289 -5.40 6.31 27.34
C ASN A 289 -5.69 5.22 26.28
N GLY A 290 -4.85 5.12 25.24
CA GLY A 290 -5.02 4.16 24.15
C GLY A 290 -6.11 4.54 23.14
N GLN A 291 -6.59 5.80 23.16
CA GLN A 291 -7.54 6.29 22.16
C GLN A 291 -6.80 6.63 20.86
N ILE A 292 -7.29 6.07 19.76
CA ILE A 292 -6.71 6.31 18.43
C ILE A 292 -6.87 7.78 18.08
N GLN A 293 -5.76 8.44 17.77
CA GLN A 293 -5.75 9.82 17.34
C GLN A 293 -6.08 9.95 15.84
N PRO A 294 -6.67 11.07 15.42
CA PRO A 294 -6.83 11.38 14.01
C PRO A 294 -5.47 11.41 13.32
N SER A 295 -5.39 10.83 12.13
CA SER A 295 -4.25 10.96 11.25
C SER A 295 -4.47 12.08 10.23
N HIS A 296 -3.38 12.55 9.61
CA HIS A 296 -3.43 13.50 8.51
C HIS A 296 -2.27 13.30 7.55
N SER A 297 -2.57 13.32 6.27
CA SER A 297 -1.63 13.44 5.17
C SER A 297 -2.31 14.16 4.00
N ILE A 298 -1.57 14.98 3.26
CA ILE A 298 -2.01 15.51 1.97
C ILE A 298 -2.34 14.39 0.98
N SER A 299 -1.73 13.24 1.16
CA SER A 299 -1.97 12.02 0.40
C SER A 299 -2.98 11.13 1.12
N ALA A 300 -4.18 11.00 0.57
CA ALA A 300 -5.23 10.17 1.16
C ALA A 300 -4.83 8.67 1.30
N GLY A 301 -3.92 8.18 0.46
CA GLY A 301 -3.44 6.79 0.54
C GLY A 301 -2.43 6.54 1.67
N LEU A 302 -1.88 7.59 2.27
CA LEU A 302 -1.02 7.50 3.46
C LEU A 302 -1.75 7.89 4.75
N ASP A 303 -2.96 8.43 4.65
CA ASP A 303 -3.74 8.88 5.80
C ASP A 303 -4.34 7.69 6.57
N TYR A 304 -3.53 7.11 7.45
CA TYR A 304 -3.89 5.95 8.26
C TYR A 304 -3.13 5.99 9.60
N PRO A 305 -3.82 5.80 10.74
CA PRO A 305 -3.20 5.95 12.07
C PRO A 305 -2.37 4.75 12.52
N GLY A 306 -2.25 3.70 11.71
CA GLY A 306 -1.49 2.50 12.00
C GLY A 306 -0.62 2.06 10.83
N VAL A 307 0.05 0.93 10.97
CA VAL A 307 0.92 0.36 9.94
C VAL A 307 0.82 -1.17 9.92
N GLY A 308 1.27 -1.80 8.85
CA GLY A 308 1.39 -3.26 8.81
C GLY A 308 2.32 -3.82 9.89
N PRO A 309 1.97 -4.94 10.53
CA PRO A 309 2.75 -5.48 11.65
C PRO A 309 4.16 -5.92 11.25
N GLU A 310 4.37 -6.33 10.01
CA GLU A 310 5.70 -6.66 9.51
C GLU A 310 6.59 -5.41 9.38
N HIS A 311 6.03 -4.24 9.03
CA HIS A 311 6.76 -2.97 9.06
C HIS A 311 7.19 -2.59 10.48
N ALA A 312 6.30 -2.74 11.46
CA ALA A 312 6.63 -2.51 12.87
C ALA A 312 7.78 -3.42 13.34
N TYR A 313 7.75 -4.69 12.95
CA TYR A 313 8.83 -5.65 13.24
C TYR A 313 10.15 -5.29 12.54
N LEU A 314 10.10 -4.90 11.26
CA LEU A 314 11.29 -4.51 10.51
C LEU A 314 11.93 -3.21 11.05
N ALA A 315 11.12 -2.32 11.61
CA ALA A 315 11.58 -1.15 12.34
C ALA A 315 12.24 -1.53 13.68
N GLU A 316 11.57 -2.39 14.49
CA GLU A 316 12.07 -2.86 15.78
C GLU A 316 13.43 -3.57 15.64
N THR A 317 13.61 -4.36 14.59
CA THR A 317 14.86 -5.07 14.29
C THR A 317 15.94 -4.20 13.64
N GLY A 318 15.61 -2.97 13.25
CA GLY A 318 16.52 -2.07 12.53
C GLY A 318 16.83 -2.48 11.10
N ARG A 319 16.10 -3.46 10.53
CA ARG A 319 16.34 -3.89 9.15
C ARG A 319 15.85 -2.87 8.12
N VAL A 320 14.78 -2.17 8.42
CA VAL A 320 14.26 -1.05 7.62
C VAL A 320 14.31 0.22 8.43
N HIS A 321 14.90 1.25 7.88
CA HIS A 321 14.86 2.60 8.45
C HIS A 321 13.57 3.31 8.00
N TYR A 322 12.90 4.01 8.93
CA TYR A 322 11.69 4.77 8.59
C TYR A 322 11.94 6.26 8.79
N GLY A 323 11.80 7.00 7.68
CA GLY A 323 11.86 8.47 7.67
C GLY A 323 10.46 9.08 7.65
N VAL A 324 10.39 10.36 8.00
CA VAL A 324 9.14 11.14 8.00
C VAL A 324 9.30 12.32 7.05
N ILE A 325 8.33 12.52 6.15
CA ILE A 325 8.33 13.61 5.16
C ILE A 325 7.03 14.43 5.31
N CYS A 326 7.17 15.75 5.38
CA CYS A 326 6.03 16.66 5.47
C CYS A 326 5.39 16.91 4.09
N ASP A 327 4.14 17.42 4.13
CA ASP A 327 3.34 17.73 2.94
C ASP A 327 4.04 18.68 1.97
N ALA A 328 4.78 19.68 2.49
CA ALA A 328 5.50 20.66 1.67
C ALA A 328 6.64 20.01 0.87
N SER A 329 7.44 19.13 1.49
CA SER A 329 8.49 18.37 0.79
C SER A 329 7.89 17.42 -0.25
N ALA A 330 6.79 16.73 0.08
CA ALA A 330 6.09 15.85 -0.87
C ALA A 330 5.58 16.60 -2.10
N LEU A 331 4.99 17.80 -1.93
CA LEU A 331 4.56 18.66 -3.03
C LEU A 331 5.73 19.17 -3.86
N ASN A 332 6.85 19.53 -3.23
CA ASN A 332 8.07 19.91 -3.95
C ASN A 332 8.61 18.76 -4.80
N ALA A 333 8.67 17.55 -4.24
CA ALA A 333 9.09 16.35 -4.96
C ALA A 333 8.16 16.00 -6.11
N PHE A 334 6.84 16.09 -5.92
CA PHE A 334 5.85 15.97 -6.99
C PHE A 334 6.17 16.88 -8.16
N ARG A 335 6.39 18.19 -7.89
CA ARG A 335 6.72 19.19 -8.91
C ARG A 335 8.07 18.91 -9.56
N THR A 336 9.08 18.55 -8.77
CA THR A 336 10.44 18.28 -9.23
C THR A 336 10.47 17.10 -10.19
N LEU A 337 9.92 15.94 -9.80
CA LEU A 337 9.87 14.77 -10.66
C LEU A 337 9.07 15.02 -11.94
N THR A 338 7.96 15.76 -11.84
CA THR A 338 7.15 16.12 -13.00
C THR A 338 7.90 16.99 -14.00
N ARG A 339 8.67 17.98 -13.53
CA ARG A 339 9.38 18.93 -14.41
C ARG A 339 10.67 18.38 -14.98
N GLU A 340 11.40 17.62 -14.17
CA GLU A 340 12.72 17.11 -14.58
C GLU A 340 12.60 15.85 -15.44
N GLU A 341 11.69 14.94 -15.11
CA GLU A 341 11.61 13.62 -15.76
C GLU A 341 10.30 13.40 -16.55
N GLY A 342 9.37 14.37 -16.54
CA GLY A 342 8.08 14.24 -17.25
C GLY A 342 7.16 13.19 -16.63
N ILE A 343 7.33 12.85 -15.35
CA ILE A 343 6.56 11.83 -14.65
C ILE A 343 5.73 12.50 -13.55
N ILE A 344 4.41 12.35 -13.62
CA ILE A 344 3.46 12.87 -12.61
C ILE A 344 3.21 11.75 -11.58
N PRO A 345 3.89 11.77 -10.41
CA PRO A 345 3.74 10.73 -9.38
C PRO A 345 2.45 10.93 -8.59
N ALA A 346 1.90 9.88 -8.00
CA ALA A 346 0.93 10.05 -6.92
C ALA A 346 1.57 10.77 -5.72
N LEU A 347 0.78 11.52 -4.95
CA LEU A 347 1.26 12.19 -3.75
C LEU A 347 1.85 11.20 -2.73
N GLU A 348 1.34 9.97 -2.69
CA GLU A 348 1.93 8.87 -1.92
C GLU A 348 3.40 8.66 -2.31
N SER A 349 3.66 8.42 -3.59
CA SER A 349 5.02 8.16 -4.11
C SER A 349 5.91 9.38 -3.99
N SER A 350 5.33 10.59 -4.01
CA SER A 350 6.06 11.85 -3.85
C SER A 350 6.76 11.94 -2.49
N HIS A 351 6.23 11.31 -1.43
CA HIS A 351 6.91 11.24 -0.13
C HIS A 351 8.21 10.44 -0.23
N ALA A 352 8.21 9.31 -0.95
CA ALA A 352 9.43 8.53 -1.16
C ALA A 352 10.48 9.29 -1.98
N VAL A 353 10.05 9.99 -3.04
CA VAL A 353 10.93 10.86 -3.84
C VAL A 353 11.46 12.03 -2.99
N ALA A 354 10.59 12.65 -2.16
CA ALA A 354 10.98 13.75 -1.28
C ALA A 354 12.09 13.33 -0.31
N TRP A 355 11.96 12.13 0.27
CA TRP A 355 12.99 11.60 1.17
C TRP A 355 14.36 11.51 0.45
N VAL A 356 14.37 11.04 -0.80
CA VAL A 356 15.62 10.97 -1.60
C VAL A 356 16.20 12.36 -1.86
N LEU A 357 15.34 13.34 -2.17
CA LEU A 357 15.79 14.72 -2.42
C LEU A 357 16.31 15.40 -1.15
N ASP A 358 15.61 15.24 -0.03
CA ASP A 358 15.94 15.89 1.24
C ASP A 358 17.20 15.27 1.90
N HIS A 359 17.56 14.00 1.57
CA HIS A 359 18.73 13.29 2.10
C HIS A 359 19.82 13.04 1.05
N ALA A 360 19.80 13.77 -0.06
CA ALA A 360 20.71 13.53 -1.18
C ALA A 360 22.21 13.57 -0.79
N GLU A 361 22.59 14.43 0.15
CA GLU A 361 23.96 14.56 0.63
C GLU A 361 24.42 13.34 1.48
N GLU A 362 23.47 12.60 2.05
CA GLU A 362 23.74 11.40 2.86
C GLU A 362 23.78 10.11 2.03
N LEU A 363 23.33 10.18 0.78
CA LEU A 363 23.25 9.03 -0.12
C LEU A 363 24.60 8.80 -0.83
N PRO A 364 24.91 7.53 -1.18
CA PRO A 364 26.21 7.18 -1.77
C PRO A 364 26.37 7.81 -3.13
N GLN A 365 27.38 8.69 -3.27
CA GLN A 365 27.72 9.31 -4.55
C GLN A 365 28.13 8.26 -5.59
N GLY A 366 27.58 8.37 -6.81
CA GLY A 366 27.71 7.35 -7.86
C GLY A 366 26.97 6.04 -7.59
N GLY A 367 26.26 5.94 -6.47
CA GLY A 367 25.45 4.79 -6.07
C GLY A 367 24.16 4.63 -6.88
N ASP A 368 23.44 3.54 -6.64
CA ASP A 368 22.15 3.23 -7.24
C ASP A 368 21.04 3.38 -6.18
N ILE A 369 20.14 4.32 -6.38
CA ILE A 369 18.98 4.56 -5.52
C ILE A 369 17.73 4.15 -6.27
N LEU A 370 16.96 3.23 -5.68
CA LEU A 370 15.76 2.66 -6.27
C LEU A 370 14.52 3.12 -5.49
N VAL A 371 13.61 3.82 -6.14
CA VAL A 371 12.34 4.28 -5.56
C VAL A 371 11.16 3.52 -6.15
N ASN A 372 10.25 3.04 -5.30
CA ASN A 372 8.98 2.48 -5.76
C ASN A 372 7.98 3.60 -6.07
N LEU A 373 7.71 3.85 -7.35
CA LEU A 373 6.67 4.77 -7.81
C LEU A 373 5.32 4.05 -7.81
N SER A 374 4.68 4.01 -6.64
CA SER A 374 3.56 3.13 -6.32
C SER A 374 2.24 3.44 -7.05
N GLY A 375 2.10 4.66 -7.61
CA GLY A 375 0.92 5.08 -8.35
C GLY A 375 1.12 6.40 -9.10
N ARG A 376 0.23 6.68 -10.05
CA ARG A 376 0.23 7.91 -10.86
C ARG A 376 -0.58 9.02 -10.21
N GLY A 377 -0.20 10.27 -10.51
CA GLY A 377 -0.73 11.48 -9.87
C GLY A 377 -2.00 12.07 -10.48
N ASP A 378 -2.57 11.48 -11.53
CA ASP A 378 -3.79 12.03 -12.17
C ASP A 378 -4.94 12.26 -11.17
N LYS A 379 -5.07 11.39 -10.18
CA LYS A 379 -6.06 11.49 -9.10
C LYS A 379 -5.84 12.69 -8.18
N ASP A 380 -4.60 13.18 -8.09
CA ASP A 380 -4.16 14.19 -7.13
C ASP A 380 -4.13 15.62 -7.68
N LEU A 381 -4.36 15.78 -9.01
CA LEU A 381 -4.28 17.08 -9.67
C LEU A 381 -5.19 18.13 -9.05
N GLY A 382 -6.38 17.75 -8.58
CA GLY A 382 -7.29 18.65 -7.87
C GLY A 382 -6.74 19.17 -6.53
N ILE A 383 -6.00 18.33 -5.82
CA ILE A 383 -5.31 18.70 -4.57
C ILE A 383 -4.10 19.58 -4.92
N VAL A 384 -3.25 19.12 -5.80
CA VAL A 384 -2.03 19.81 -6.22
C VAL A 384 -2.33 21.21 -6.74
N LYS A 385 -3.40 21.39 -7.52
CA LYS A 385 -3.86 22.70 -8.01
C LYS A 385 -4.06 23.72 -6.89
N LYS A 386 -4.66 23.30 -5.75
CA LYS A 386 -4.92 24.19 -4.61
C LYS A 386 -3.63 24.67 -3.94
N TYR A 387 -2.60 23.81 -3.89
CA TYR A 387 -1.34 24.13 -3.20
C TYR A 387 -0.29 24.80 -4.10
N LEU A 388 -0.30 24.53 -5.40
CA LEU A 388 0.67 25.09 -6.34
C LEU A 388 0.17 26.33 -7.11
N ASN A 389 -1.05 26.80 -6.80
CA ASN A 389 -1.68 27.99 -7.45
C ASN A 389 -1.67 27.89 -8.99
N LEU A 390 -2.03 26.74 -9.55
CA LEU A 390 -2.09 26.46 -10.99
C LEU A 390 -3.49 26.76 -11.59
#